data_6d8ebb005d23320b65dcb4c8f633bdde
#
_entry.id   6d8ebb005d23320b65dcb4c8f633bdde
#
_cell.length_a   1.000
_cell.length_b   1.000
_cell.length_c   1.000
_cell.angle_alpha   90.00
_cell.angle_beta   90.00
_cell.angle_gamma   90.00
#
_symmetry.space_group_name_H-M   'P 1'
#
loop_
_entity.id
_entity.type
_entity.pdbx_description
1 polymer ?
#
loop_
_entity_poly.entity_id
_entity_poly.type
_entity_poly.pdbx_seq_one_letter_code
_entity_poly.pdbx_strand_id
1 'polypeptide(L)'
;EKLLAPPSTSARTSTAADVVTTTSTTSTATAAADSGDTIDVMVVYSDQTAAAAGITIGSQIQQAVDRANTAYANSGITTRLRLVHYEPANYAESGDFNTDLNRLTGGSDGYMDNVPTLRNTYGADLVSLFIENTAYCGIAWIGPSASHGFSVVNRGCASGNLTLAHELGHNFGA
;
A
#
# COMPACT_ATOMS: atom_id res chain seq x y z
N GLU A 1 4.12 -16.23 0.82
CA GLU A 1 4.18 -14.91 1.44
C GLU A 1 5.64 -14.56 1.72
N LYS A 2 6.11 -13.41 1.29
CA LYS A 2 7.46 -12.94 1.52
C LYS A 2 7.40 -11.57 2.21
N LEU A 3 7.94 -11.51 3.41
CA LEU A 3 8.05 -10.29 4.20
C LEU A 3 9.37 -9.58 3.86
N LEU A 4 9.32 -8.28 3.62
CA LEU A 4 10.49 -7.46 3.31
C LEU A 4 10.66 -6.35 4.35
N ALA A 5 11.88 -6.26 4.90
CA ALA A 5 12.30 -5.12 5.71
C ALA A 5 12.71 -3.96 4.79
N PRO A 6 12.47 -2.70 5.19
CA PRO A 6 12.81 -1.54 4.39
C PRO A 6 14.33 -1.37 4.21
N PRO A 7 14.79 -0.76 3.12
CA PRO A 7 16.20 -0.43 2.93
C PRO A 7 16.67 0.59 3.96
N SER A 8 17.82 0.33 4.58
CA SER A 8 18.45 1.25 5.53
C SER A 8 18.98 2.50 4.82
N THR A 9 18.52 3.67 5.25
CA THR A 9 19.03 4.96 4.78
C THR A 9 20.44 5.20 5.31
N SER A 10 21.42 5.37 4.41
CA SER A 10 22.77 5.76 4.73
C SER A 10 22.81 7.18 5.27
N ALA A 11 23.38 7.35 6.47
CA ALA A 11 23.55 8.63 7.13
C ALA A 11 24.55 9.51 6.35
N ARG A 12 24.13 10.71 5.97
CA ARG A 12 25.06 11.77 5.53
C ARG A 12 25.57 12.52 6.75
N THR A 13 26.87 12.50 6.92
CA THR A 13 27.59 13.32 7.90
C THR A 13 27.61 14.78 7.40
N SER A 14 27.03 15.70 8.17
CA SER A 14 27.27 17.15 7.97
C SER A 14 27.83 17.75 9.26
N THR A 15 28.89 18.51 9.06
CA THR A 15 29.67 19.21 10.09
C THR A 15 29.00 20.52 10.54
N ALA A 16 28.96 20.69 11.85
CA ALA A 16 29.06 21.87 12.71
C ALA A 16 28.19 23.14 12.51
N ALA A 17 27.55 23.43 13.63
CA ALA A 17 27.30 24.68 14.33
C ALA A 17 26.10 25.53 13.88
N ASP A 18 25.00 25.37 14.66
CA ASP A 18 24.38 26.52 15.34
C ASP A 18 23.50 25.99 16.49
N VAL A 19 23.70 26.54 17.68
CA VAL A 19 22.96 26.21 18.90
C VAL A 19 21.62 26.94 18.86
N VAL A 20 20.57 26.22 18.48
CA VAL A 20 19.19 26.65 18.74
C VAL A 20 18.62 25.73 19.80
N THR A 21 18.41 26.27 20.99
CA THR A 21 17.71 25.60 22.10
C THR A 21 16.26 25.37 21.68
N THR A 22 15.97 24.20 21.13
CA THR A 22 14.60 23.74 20.92
C THR A 22 14.19 22.82 22.06
N THR A 23 13.20 23.26 22.81
CA THR A 23 12.50 22.47 23.83
C THR A 23 11.95 21.21 23.15
N SER A 24 12.57 20.05 23.38
CA SER A 24 12.07 18.78 22.90
C SER A 24 10.80 18.41 23.66
N THR A 25 9.64 18.69 23.09
CA THR A 25 8.42 17.99 23.49
C THR A 25 8.54 16.53 23.00
N THR A 26 8.84 15.65 23.93
CA THR A 26 8.78 14.19 23.71
C THR A 26 7.32 13.84 23.46
N SER A 27 6.95 13.76 22.19
CA SER A 27 5.68 13.16 21.79
C SER A 27 5.83 11.65 21.97
N THR A 28 5.35 11.13 23.10
CA THR A 28 5.10 9.70 23.26
C THR A 28 4.04 9.33 22.25
N ALA A 29 4.44 8.69 21.16
CA ALA A 29 3.50 7.99 20.29
C ALA A 29 2.89 6.86 21.14
N THR A 30 1.76 7.12 21.74
CA THR A 30 0.85 6.06 22.19
C THR A 30 0.45 5.30 20.93
N ALA A 31 0.69 3.98 20.92
CA ALA A 31 0.09 3.11 19.92
C ALA A 31 -1.40 3.47 19.89
N ALA A 32 -1.85 4.02 18.77
CA ALA A 32 -3.25 4.40 18.63
C ALA A 32 -4.03 3.10 18.73
N ALA A 33 -4.81 2.97 19.81
CA ALA A 33 -5.89 2.00 19.82
C ALA A 33 -6.74 2.27 18.58
N ASP A 34 -7.25 1.19 17.95
CA ASP A 34 -8.17 1.27 16.81
C ASP A 34 -9.15 2.43 17.03
N SER A 35 -8.95 3.52 16.28
CA SER A 35 -9.73 4.76 16.44
C SER A 35 -11.10 4.65 15.76
N GLY A 36 -11.36 3.57 15.03
CA GLY A 36 -12.53 3.44 14.16
C GLY A 36 -12.46 4.31 12.92
N ASP A 37 -11.27 4.81 12.58
CA ASP A 37 -11.07 5.71 11.46
C ASP A 37 -11.26 5.01 10.12
N THR A 38 -11.62 5.78 9.12
CA THR A 38 -11.64 5.34 7.73
C THR A 38 -10.25 5.51 7.14
N ILE A 39 -9.75 4.45 6.51
CA ILE A 39 -8.49 4.43 5.77
C ILE A 39 -8.79 4.52 4.28
N ASP A 40 -8.24 5.51 3.63
CA ASP A 40 -8.43 5.74 2.20
C ASP A 40 -7.45 4.91 1.38
N VAL A 41 -7.99 4.08 0.50
CA VAL A 41 -7.20 3.15 -0.33
C VAL A 41 -7.34 3.54 -1.79
N MET A 42 -6.20 3.67 -2.46
CA MET A 42 -6.11 3.77 -3.91
C MET A 42 -5.62 2.43 -4.47
N VAL A 43 -6.20 1.98 -5.58
CA VAL A 43 -5.73 0.80 -6.30
C VAL A 43 -5.30 1.18 -7.70
N VAL A 44 -4.05 0.87 -8.04
CA VAL A 44 -3.59 0.90 -9.43
C VAL A 44 -3.45 -0.53 -9.95
N TYR A 45 -3.52 -0.73 -11.26
CA TYR A 45 -3.45 -2.08 -11.83
C TYR A 45 -2.59 -2.14 -13.08
N SER A 46 -1.92 -3.28 -13.27
CA SER A 46 -1.00 -3.52 -14.38
C SER A 46 -1.73 -3.61 -15.74
N ASP A 47 -0.95 -3.54 -16.82
CA ASP A 47 -1.44 -3.76 -18.17
C ASP A 47 -2.02 -5.18 -18.36
N GLN A 48 -1.39 -6.17 -17.71
CA GLN A 48 -1.85 -7.56 -17.71
C GLN A 48 -3.19 -7.68 -16.99
N THR A 49 -3.33 -7.02 -15.85
CA THR A 49 -4.61 -6.97 -15.11
C THR A 49 -5.69 -6.26 -15.92
N ALA A 50 -5.36 -5.16 -16.58
CA ALA A 50 -6.30 -4.45 -17.47
C ALA A 50 -6.79 -5.37 -18.60
N ALA A 51 -5.89 -6.11 -19.24
CA ALA A 51 -6.21 -7.05 -20.31
C ALA A 51 -7.06 -8.24 -19.81
N ALA A 52 -6.75 -8.79 -18.64
CA ALA A 52 -7.43 -9.96 -18.09
C ALA A 52 -8.81 -9.65 -17.52
N ALA A 53 -8.97 -8.52 -16.83
CA ALA A 53 -10.21 -8.13 -16.17
C ALA A 53 -11.16 -7.31 -17.06
N GLY A 54 -10.61 -6.56 -18.01
CA GLY A 54 -11.36 -5.67 -18.87
C GLY A 54 -12.26 -4.70 -18.10
N ILE A 55 -13.47 -4.50 -18.55
CA ILE A 55 -14.44 -3.58 -17.93
C ILE A 55 -14.87 -3.98 -16.51
N THR A 56 -14.55 -5.19 -16.04
CA THR A 56 -14.95 -5.68 -14.72
C THR A 56 -13.96 -5.31 -13.62
N ILE A 57 -12.81 -4.73 -13.95
CA ILE A 57 -11.74 -4.44 -12.97
C ILE A 57 -12.25 -3.59 -11.80
N GLY A 58 -12.99 -2.53 -12.06
CA GLY A 58 -13.54 -1.66 -11.01
C GLY A 58 -14.43 -2.41 -10.02
N SER A 59 -15.31 -3.28 -10.50
CA SER A 59 -16.17 -4.09 -9.63
C SER A 59 -15.40 -5.14 -8.83
N GLN A 60 -14.33 -5.69 -9.39
CA GLN A 60 -13.45 -6.64 -8.68
C GLN A 60 -12.64 -5.96 -7.58
N ILE A 61 -12.12 -4.74 -7.83
CA ILE A 61 -11.45 -3.93 -6.82
C ILE A 61 -12.42 -3.58 -5.68
N GLN A 62 -13.61 -3.08 -6.00
CA GLN A 62 -14.61 -2.77 -4.98
C GLN A 62 -14.98 -4.00 -4.15
N GLN A 63 -15.16 -5.16 -4.79
CA GLN A 63 -15.43 -6.41 -4.10
C GLN A 63 -14.30 -6.79 -3.12
N ALA A 64 -13.04 -6.57 -3.50
CA ALA A 64 -11.91 -6.85 -2.62
C ALA A 64 -11.93 -5.95 -1.37
N VAL A 65 -12.23 -4.66 -1.53
CA VAL A 65 -12.38 -3.71 -0.41
C VAL A 65 -13.56 -4.08 0.49
N ASP A 66 -14.71 -4.42 -0.09
CA ASP A 66 -15.90 -4.82 0.67
C ASP A 66 -15.67 -6.10 1.48
N ARG A 67 -14.95 -7.06 0.89
CA ARG A 67 -14.56 -8.29 1.59
C ARG A 67 -13.56 -8.05 2.71
N ALA A 68 -12.58 -7.15 2.50
CA ALA A 68 -11.66 -6.73 3.54
C ALA A 68 -12.42 -6.09 4.72
N ASN A 69 -13.34 -5.18 4.45
CA ASN A 69 -14.19 -4.56 5.46
C ASN A 69 -15.05 -5.57 6.22
N THR A 70 -15.58 -6.58 5.53
CA THR A 70 -16.33 -7.66 6.15
C THR A 70 -15.44 -8.49 7.09
N ALA A 71 -14.22 -8.82 6.65
CA ALA A 71 -13.26 -9.55 7.47
C ALA A 71 -12.86 -8.77 8.73
N TYR A 72 -12.57 -7.47 8.59
CA TYR A 72 -12.27 -6.59 9.72
C TYR A 72 -13.43 -6.51 10.72
N ALA A 73 -14.66 -6.32 10.22
CA ALA A 73 -15.85 -6.31 11.08
C ALA A 73 -16.03 -7.62 11.86
N ASN A 74 -15.88 -8.76 11.19
CA ASN A 74 -15.99 -10.08 11.81
C ASN A 74 -14.87 -10.36 12.84
N SER A 75 -13.74 -9.69 12.69
CA SER A 75 -12.59 -9.76 13.63
C SER A 75 -12.66 -8.73 14.75
N GLY A 76 -13.73 -7.93 14.84
CA GLY A 76 -13.90 -6.89 15.84
C GLY A 76 -13.05 -5.64 15.60
N ILE A 77 -12.46 -5.50 14.42
CA ILE A 77 -11.70 -4.31 14.02
C ILE A 77 -12.70 -3.23 13.56
N THR A 78 -12.61 -2.03 14.12
CA THR A 78 -13.54 -0.93 13.83
C THR A 78 -13.12 -0.10 12.61
N THR A 79 -11.83 -0.09 12.28
CA THR A 79 -11.29 0.55 11.07
C THR A 79 -11.97 0.04 9.80
N ARG A 80 -12.25 0.93 8.87
CA ARG A 80 -12.86 0.61 7.58
C ARG A 80 -12.04 1.18 6.45
N LEU A 81 -11.92 0.41 5.37
CA LEU A 81 -11.32 0.85 4.12
C LEU A 81 -12.34 1.57 3.27
N ARG A 82 -11.93 2.67 2.64
CA ARG A 82 -12.69 3.38 1.61
C ARG A 82 -11.88 3.43 0.33
N LEU A 83 -12.43 2.88 -0.77
CA LEU A 83 -11.82 3.03 -2.08
C LEU A 83 -12.03 4.48 -2.56
N VAL A 84 -10.95 5.25 -2.65
CA VAL A 84 -11.02 6.65 -3.09
C VAL A 84 -10.73 6.82 -4.58
N HIS A 85 -9.93 5.93 -5.15
CA HIS A 85 -9.62 5.95 -6.59
C HIS A 85 -9.09 4.62 -7.08
N TYR A 86 -9.25 4.35 -8.39
CA TYR A 86 -8.54 3.29 -9.09
C TYR A 86 -8.28 3.69 -10.54
N GLU A 87 -7.11 3.32 -11.08
CA GLU A 87 -6.77 3.56 -12.49
C GLU A 87 -5.68 2.59 -13.00
N PRO A 88 -5.50 2.48 -14.34
CA PRO A 88 -4.38 1.73 -14.90
C PRO A 88 -3.05 2.41 -14.54
N ALA A 89 -2.08 1.61 -14.13
CA ALA A 89 -0.73 2.08 -13.81
C ALA A 89 0.11 2.36 -15.07
N ASN A 90 -0.35 1.93 -16.25
CA ASN A 90 0.44 1.89 -17.49
C ASN A 90 1.79 1.19 -17.24
N TYR A 91 1.73 0.03 -16.62
CA TYR A 91 2.87 -0.72 -16.12
C TYR A 91 2.78 -2.18 -16.55
N ALA A 92 3.80 -2.64 -17.28
CA ALA A 92 4.00 -4.05 -17.56
C ALA A 92 4.71 -4.72 -16.37
N GLU A 93 4.11 -5.80 -15.85
CA GLU A 93 4.64 -6.53 -14.70
C GLU A 93 6.07 -7.02 -14.95
N SER A 94 6.93 -6.91 -13.92
CA SER A 94 8.33 -7.36 -14.02
C SER A 94 8.47 -8.89 -13.96
N GLY A 95 7.44 -9.58 -13.46
CA GLY A 95 7.48 -11.01 -13.16
C GLY A 95 8.02 -11.33 -11.75
N ASP A 96 8.41 -10.31 -10.98
CA ASP A 96 8.90 -10.47 -9.61
C ASP A 96 8.20 -9.48 -8.67
N PHE A 97 7.51 -10.00 -7.65
CA PHE A 97 6.74 -9.19 -6.71
C PHE A 97 7.56 -8.13 -5.97
N ASN A 98 8.82 -8.43 -5.63
CA ASN A 98 9.68 -7.48 -4.94
C ASN A 98 10.03 -6.31 -5.85
N THR A 99 10.33 -6.62 -7.12
CA THR A 99 10.61 -5.61 -8.13
C THR A 99 9.38 -4.73 -8.36
N ASP A 100 8.20 -5.33 -8.47
CA ASP A 100 6.93 -4.60 -8.66
C ASP A 100 6.62 -3.70 -7.46
N LEU A 101 6.84 -4.19 -6.21
CA LEU A 101 6.64 -3.39 -4.99
C LEU A 101 7.64 -2.23 -4.90
N ASN A 102 8.92 -2.47 -5.23
CA ASN A 102 9.94 -1.42 -5.24
C ASN A 102 9.61 -0.33 -6.26
N ARG A 103 9.17 -0.71 -7.47
CA ARG A 103 8.76 0.22 -8.52
C ARG A 103 7.50 1.01 -8.16
N LEU A 104 6.54 0.36 -7.51
CA LEU A 104 5.34 1.04 -7.00
C LEU A 104 5.66 2.09 -5.95
N THR A 105 6.65 1.81 -5.09
CA THR A 105 7.07 2.70 -4.00
C THR A 105 8.03 3.78 -4.50
N GLY A 106 8.78 3.50 -5.55
CA GLY A 106 9.72 4.43 -6.19
C GLY A 106 8.94 5.61 -6.82
N GLY A 107 9.57 6.77 -6.89
CA GLY A 107 8.90 7.94 -7.49
C GLY A 107 9.76 8.62 -8.55
N SER A 108 10.84 7.95 -9.01
CA SER A 108 11.80 8.53 -9.96
C SER A 108 12.68 7.47 -10.64
N ASP A 109 12.16 6.26 -10.81
CA ASP A 109 12.89 5.16 -11.44
C ASP A 109 12.41 4.84 -12.87
N GLY A 110 11.45 5.63 -13.36
CA GLY A 110 10.85 5.48 -14.68
C GLY A 110 9.66 4.53 -14.72
N TYR A 111 9.22 4.02 -13.55
CA TYR A 111 8.08 3.13 -13.43
C TYR A 111 7.08 3.70 -12.42
N MET A 112 5.83 3.88 -12.85
CA MET A 112 4.74 4.34 -11.97
C MET A 112 5.07 5.64 -11.18
N ASP A 113 5.97 6.50 -11.70
CA ASP A 113 6.45 7.73 -11.04
C ASP A 113 5.33 8.73 -10.74
N ASN A 114 4.17 8.59 -11.39
CA ASN A 114 2.98 9.39 -11.12
C ASN A 114 2.20 8.92 -9.87
N VAL A 115 2.39 7.71 -9.40
CA VAL A 115 1.60 7.12 -8.29
C VAL A 115 1.67 7.94 -7.00
N PRO A 116 2.83 8.46 -6.55
CA PRO A 116 2.87 9.35 -5.37
C PRO A 116 2.05 10.64 -5.55
N THR A 117 2.02 11.19 -6.76
CA THR A 117 1.20 12.38 -7.06
C THR A 117 -0.28 12.05 -7.04
N LEU A 118 -0.68 10.90 -7.62
CA LEU A 118 -2.07 10.41 -7.58
C LEU A 118 -2.51 10.15 -6.14
N ARG A 119 -1.68 9.45 -5.35
CA ARG A 119 -1.94 9.22 -3.93
C ARG A 119 -2.27 10.51 -3.20
N ASN A 120 -1.46 11.55 -3.39
CA ASN A 120 -1.68 12.87 -2.77
C ASN A 120 -2.95 13.56 -3.31
N THR A 121 -3.22 13.44 -4.61
CA THR A 121 -4.38 14.06 -5.27
C THR A 121 -5.69 13.50 -4.74
N TYR A 122 -5.76 12.19 -4.53
CA TYR A 122 -6.95 11.50 -4.03
C TYR A 122 -6.98 11.35 -2.51
N GLY A 123 -5.94 11.82 -1.82
CA GLY A 123 -5.84 11.72 -0.35
C GLY A 123 -5.76 10.29 0.15
N ALA A 124 -5.18 9.38 -0.63
CA ALA A 124 -5.10 7.98 -0.23
C ALA A 124 -4.03 7.75 0.85
N ASP A 125 -4.40 7.02 1.89
CA ASP A 125 -3.48 6.59 2.94
C ASP A 125 -2.60 5.43 2.46
N LEU A 126 -3.19 4.49 1.73
CA LEU A 126 -2.54 3.28 1.23
C LEU A 126 -2.75 3.11 -0.28
N VAL A 127 -1.77 2.50 -0.93
CA VAL A 127 -1.81 2.19 -2.37
C VAL A 127 -1.55 0.70 -2.59
N SER A 128 -2.40 0.04 -3.36
CA SER A 128 -2.20 -1.34 -3.77
C SER A 128 -2.09 -1.46 -5.29
N LEU A 129 -1.10 -2.21 -5.77
CA LEU A 129 -0.97 -2.58 -7.18
C LEU A 129 -1.58 -3.97 -7.39
N PHE A 130 -2.59 -4.07 -8.27
CA PHE A 130 -3.13 -5.36 -8.69
C PHE A 130 -2.39 -5.88 -9.92
N ILE A 131 -1.94 -7.14 -9.84
CA ILE A 131 -1.17 -7.84 -10.87
C ILE A 131 -1.75 -9.23 -11.17
N GLU A 132 -1.30 -9.85 -12.26
CA GLU A 132 -1.66 -11.22 -12.66
C GLU A 132 -0.61 -12.26 -12.29
N ASN A 133 0.61 -11.87 -11.90
CA ASN A 133 1.65 -12.81 -11.48
C ASN A 133 1.15 -13.69 -10.34
N THR A 134 1.30 -15.02 -10.50
CA THR A 134 0.77 -16.05 -9.58
C THR A 134 1.83 -16.67 -8.66
N ALA A 135 3.05 -16.13 -8.64
CA ALA A 135 4.12 -16.66 -7.77
C ALA A 135 3.76 -16.56 -6.28
N TYR A 136 3.05 -15.49 -5.92
CA TYR A 136 2.50 -15.25 -4.58
C TYR A 136 1.08 -14.67 -4.70
N CYS A 137 0.34 -14.63 -3.59
CA CYS A 137 -0.92 -13.90 -3.55
C CYS A 137 -0.72 -12.40 -3.29
N GLY A 138 0.32 -12.01 -2.53
CA GLY A 138 0.64 -10.62 -2.29
C GLY A 138 1.97 -10.42 -1.60
N ILE A 139 2.33 -9.15 -1.46
CA ILE A 139 3.47 -8.65 -0.72
C ILE A 139 3.21 -7.20 -0.32
N ALA A 140 3.65 -6.80 0.87
CA ALA A 140 3.56 -5.42 1.34
C ALA A 140 4.81 -5.02 2.13
N TRP A 141 5.02 -3.71 2.28
CA TRP A 141 5.91 -3.20 3.31
C TRP A 141 5.28 -3.38 4.68
N ILE A 142 6.10 -3.69 5.69
CA ILE A 142 5.65 -3.83 7.06
C ILE A 142 5.88 -2.51 7.82
N GLY A 143 4.85 -2.04 8.49
CA GLY A 143 4.91 -0.94 9.43
C GLY A 143 4.09 0.29 9.04
N PRO A 144 3.55 1.00 10.04
CA PRO A 144 2.65 2.13 9.86
C PRO A 144 3.42 3.41 9.47
N SER A 145 3.97 3.42 8.27
CA SER A 145 4.70 4.58 7.73
C SER A 145 4.11 5.00 6.40
N ALA A 146 3.89 6.28 6.21
CA ALA A 146 3.40 6.82 4.94
C ALA A 146 4.28 6.45 3.75
N SER A 147 5.60 6.29 3.96
CA SER A 147 6.54 5.81 2.93
C SER A 147 6.44 4.30 2.66
N HIS A 148 5.76 3.53 3.51
CA HIS A 148 5.58 2.09 3.40
C HIS A 148 4.12 1.67 3.20
N GLY A 149 3.22 2.60 2.97
CA GLY A 149 1.80 2.34 2.70
C GLY A 149 1.54 1.80 1.29
N PHE A 150 2.32 0.78 0.87
CA PHE A 150 2.23 0.20 -0.46
C PHE A 150 2.20 -1.33 -0.40
N SER A 151 1.41 -1.93 -1.29
CA SER A 151 1.30 -3.38 -1.44
C SER A 151 1.13 -3.78 -2.91
N VAL A 152 1.47 -5.03 -3.21
CA VAL A 152 1.20 -5.67 -4.50
C VAL A 152 0.36 -6.92 -4.25
N VAL A 153 -0.72 -7.08 -5.00
CA VAL A 153 -1.70 -8.14 -4.81
C VAL A 153 -2.01 -8.83 -6.14
N ASN A 154 -1.92 -10.16 -6.17
CA ASN A 154 -2.49 -10.90 -7.29
C ASN A 154 -4.01 -10.72 -7.30
N ARG A 155 -4.56 -10.26 -8.43
CA ARG A 155 -6.00 -9.97 -8.57
C ARG A 155 -6.89 -11.17 -8.23
N GLY A 156 -6.49 -12.38 -8.64
CA GLY A 156 -7.23 -13.63 -8.36
C GLY A 156 -7.32 -13.96 -6.86
N CYS A 157 -6.35 -13.53 -6.06
CA CYS A 157 -6.31 -13.73 -4.62
C CYS A 157 -7.01 -12.59 -3.84
N ALA A 158 -7.18 -11.43 -4.45
CA ALA A 158 -7.51 -10.17 -3.75
C ALA A 158 -8.74 -10.29 -2.85
N SER A 159 -9.85 -10.86 -3.37
CA SER A 159 -11.08 -11.00 -2.61
C SER A 159 -11.28 -12.40 -2.04
N GLY A 160 -11.02 -13.46 -2.83
CA GLY A 160 -11.29 -14.85 -2.44
C GLY A 160 -10.46 -15.29 -1.23
N ASN A 161 -9.18 -14.97 -1.24
CA ASN A 161 -8.22 -15.33 -0.18
C ASN A 161 -8.04 -14.20 0.84
N LEU A 162 -8.81 -13.09 0.74
CA LEU A 162 -8.67 -11.90 1.59
C LEU A 162 -7.26 -11.26 1.52
N THR A 163 -6.54 -11.47 0.42
CA THR A 163 -5.15 -11.01 0.31
C THR A 163 -5.03 -9.50 0.42
N LEU A 164 -5.99 -8.74 -0.16
CA LEU A 164 -5.97 -7.29 0.02
C LEU A 164 -6.02 -6.91 1.50
N ALA A 165 -6.92 -7.51 2.29
CA ALA A 165 -7.02 -7.25 3.72
C ALA A 165 -5.72 -7.59 4.47
N HIS A 166 -5.08 -8.70 4.09
CA HIS A 166 -3.84 -9.19 4.68
C HIS A 166 -2.66 -8.24 4.40
N GLU A 167 -2.45 -7.87 3.14
CA GLU A 167 -1.34 -6.99 2.76
C GLU A 167 -1.50 -5.58 3.36
N LEU A 168 -2.72 -5.05 3.40
CA LEU A 168 -2.98 -3.78 4.07
C LEU A 168 -2.77 -3.90 5.59
N GLY A 169 -3.02 -5.07 6.20
CA GLY A 169 -2.69 -5.37 7.58
C GLY A 169 -1.19 -5.18 7.86
N HIS A 170 -0.31 -5.64 6.98
CA HIS A 170 1.13 -5.40 7.10
C HIS A 170 1.49 -3.90 7.06
N ASN A 171 0.82 -3.12 6.23
CA ASN A 171 1.00 -1.67 6.21
C ASN A 171 0.57 -0.99 7.53
N PHE A 172 -0.36 -1.59 8.28
CA PHE A 172 -0.75 -1.14 9.62
C PHE A 172 0.22 -1.61 10.72
N GLY A 173 1.14 -2.51 10.42
CA GLY A 173 2.11 -3.04 11.36
C GLY A 173 1.70 -4.36 12.04
N ALA A 174 0.74 -5.08 11.45
CA ALA A 174 0.30 -6.41 11.91
C ALA A 174 1.19 -7.54 11.34
#